data_40201ab3fc68356656febf324967fcb7
#
_entry.id   40201ab3fc68356656febf324967fcb7
#
_cell.length_a   1.000
_cell.length_b   1.000
_cell.length_c   1.000
_cell.angle_alpha   90.00
_cell.angle_beta   90.00
_cell.angle_gamma   90.00
#
_symmetry.space_group_name_H-M   'P 1'
#
loop_
_entity.id
_entity.type
_entity.pdbx_description
1 polymer ?
#
loop_
_entity_poly.entity_id
_entity_poly.type
_entity_poly.pdbx_seq_one_letter_code
_entity_poly.pdbx_strand_id
1 'polypeptide(L)'
;MKIASSFLCILFALCVLSCQSEKTSQSTVVSGKVNIKGSKTANLRHGTVSLAESWSNQTDDQDSILSLEDDGSFHISLDLKDSQLYSLSYDQKIVEFILSPGDSVHIDLTSVTAFYGTNAAQNDHLNLMNQEIKQIERFVVRDEKTFFGASLSRYNEVVDSLEAAYLKTHQKFAQNNELPKAFDEKVKNEIQYRTLFHKIIYPSIHEMYTGDTLDINQDFFDNISKGSFDNPKLLELNNYVLFLERYVEIMSAGNLRFRNYYDAGIQKIHPKYSAIKALPAHQEIKDYLMYEHLKKSISNYGVVYLDDIISDYKEHSKNPKLKQEILDLYEKGKTRRTEPDTIKIYKQIGDIELEAHIFYPEGHSKTDQTPVYAFFHGGGWAVGIPEWGYKNCQRYQQKGMVAISFEYRLIDIHSSNIINCIEDVNSAILWIRQQANELGIDPNKVVAAGFSAGGHLATTTATLDEFTLNENGFNSKPNALVVHSASYNTTKSNFFRRQSNGNAASISTFHNVKKSMPPAIFFHGRYDHLAPISEFTEFRDKMQALGNDFEYKIFETGHFFGSKKASEEVRELTDQFLQKLGYIQ
;
A
#
# COMPACT_ATOMS: atom_id res chain seq x y z
N MET A 1 12.56 -7.00 10.30
CA MET A 1 13.04 -5.97 11.23
C MET A 1 13.49 -4.72 10.47
N LYS A 2 12.66 -4.19 9.59
CA LYS A 2 12.86 -2.89 8.88
C LYS A 2 11.54 -2.13 8.71
N ILE A 3 10.48 -2.49 9.45
CA ILE A 3 9.17 -1.84 9.34
C ILE A 3 9.17 -0.50 10.08
N ALA A 4 9.95 -0.36 11.15
CA ALA A 4 10.05 0.91 11.87
C ALA A 4 10.90 1.96 11.12
N SER A 5 11.91 1.56 10.31
CA SER A 5 12.68 2.53 9.52
C SER A 5 11.85 3.18 8.39
N SER A 6 10.75 2.53 7.96
CA SER A 6 9.81 3.13 7.00
C SER A 6 8.88 4.17 7.66
N PHE A 7 8.64 4.08 8.97
CA PHE A 7 7.87 5.08 9.71
C PHE A 7 8.66 6.35 10.05
N LEU A 8 9.99 6.26 10.06
CA LEU A 8 10.83 7.38 10.46
C LEU A 8 11.21 8.32 9.30
N CYS A 9 11.14 7.87 8.07
CA CYS A 9 11.35 8.70 6.89
C CYS A 9 10.05 9.39 6.43
N ILE A 10 9.29 9.99 7.36
CA ILE A 10 8.22 10.91 6.99
C ILE A 10 8.89 12.21 6.57
N LEU A 11 8.99 12.38 5.27
CA LEU A 11 9.58 13.54 4.63
C LEU A 11 8.81 14.81 4.96
N PHE A 12 9.53 15.90 5.08
CA PHE A 12 9.01 17.25 5.30
C PHE A 12 8.38 17.74 3.99
N ALA A 13 7.15 17.28 3.69
CA ALA A 13 6.41 17.72 2.52
C ALA A 13 5.57 18.94 2.90
N LEU A 14 6.00 20.10 2.45
CA LEU A 14 5.30 21.37 2.63
C LEU A 14 4.37 21.59 1.43
N CYS A 15 3.07 21.26 1.55
CA CYS A 15 2.10 21.72 0.56
C CYS A 15 1.84 23.23 0.74
N VAL A 16 2.22 24.06 -0.21
CA VAL A 16 1.90 25.48 -0.24
C VAL A 16 0.61 25.64 -1.05
N LEU A 17 -0.53 25.77 -0.38
CA LEU A 17 -1.74 26.27 -1.03
C LEU A 17 -1.74 27.78 -0.91
N SER A 18 -1.59 28.49 -2.02
CA SER A 18 -1.75 29.94 -2.08
C SER A 18 -3.22 30.29 -2.24
N CYS A 19 -3.64 31.42 -1.64
CA CYS A 19 -4.93 32.05 -1.88
C CYS A 19 -5.24 32.17 -3.37
N GLN A 20 -6.41 31.69 -3.79
CA GLN A 20 -6.91 31.82 -5.15
C GLN A 20 -7.10 33.27 -5.53
N SER A 21 -6.36 33.72 -6.53
CA SER A 21 -6.84 34.70 -7.51
C SER A 21 -7.00 33.93 -8.81
N GLU A 22 -8.13 34.10 -9.50
CA GLU A 22 -8.32 33.60 -10.86
C GLU A 22 -7.15 34.09 -11.73
N LYS A 23 -6.19 33.22 -11.98
CA LYS A 23 -5.11 33.45 -12.94
C LYS A 23 -5.41 32.59 -14.18
N THR A 24 -5.39 33.23 -15.34
CA THR A 24 -5.23 32.59 -16.65
C THR A 24 -4.16 31.50 -16.55
N SER A 25 -4.41 30.33 -17.10
CA SER A 25 -3.52 29.18 -17.08
C SER A 25 -2.15 29.58 -17.65
N GLN A 26 -1.19 29.88 -16.77
CA GLN A 26 0.20 30.00 -17.15
C GLN A 26 0.87 28.64 -16.98
N SER A 27 1.52 28.16 -18.04
CA SER A 27 2.28 26.91 -18.01
C SER A 27 3.36 26.96 -16.92
N THR A 28 3.40 25.94 -16.08
CA THR A 28 4.45 25.74 -15.08
C THR A 28 5.64 25.08 -15.75
N VAL A 29 6.83 25.61 -15.57
CA VAL A 29 8.05 25.16 -16.25
C VAL A 29 9.04 24.60 -15.23
N VAL A 30 9.49 23.37 -15.47
CA VAL A 30 10.62 22.77 -14.75
C VAL A 30 11.76 22.51 -15.72
N SER A 31 12.91 23.05 -15.41
CA SER A 31 14.15 22.82 -16.13
C SER A 31 15.26 22.42 -15.15
N GLY A 32 16.35 21.91 -15.66
CA GLY A 32 17.48 21.60 -14.78
C GLY A 32 18.65 20.97 -15.49
N LYS A 33 19.65 20.58 -14.69
CA LYS A 33 20.87 19.96 -15.19
C LYS A 33 21.37 18.90 -14.23
N VAL A 34 21.80 17.78 -14.78
CA VAL A 34 22.43 16.64 -14.09
C VAL A 34 23.80 16.32 -14.68
N ASN A 35 24.68 15.70 -13.91
CA ASN A 35 25.89 15.06 -14.46
C ASN A 35 25.53 13.70 -15.01
N ILE A 36 25.61 13.51 -16.33
CA ILE A 36 25.27 12.23 -16.96
C ILE A 36 26.23 11.14 -16.49
N LYS A 37 25.67 10.08 -15.87
CA LYS A 37 26.38 8.90 -15.39
C LYS A 37 25.76 7.59 -15.93
N GLY A 38 25.42 7.56 -17.21
CA GLY A 38 24.92 6.35 -17.86
C GLY A 38 23.48 6.45 -18.40
N SER A 39 22.46 6.71 -17.57
CA SER A 39 21.09 6.91 -18.04
C SER A 39 20.92 8.29 -18.71
N LYS A 40 20.24 8.32 -19.87
CA LYS A 40 19.82 9.56 -20.53
C LYS A 40 18.37 9.94 -20.18
N THR A 41 17.86 9.41 -19.09
CA THR A 41 16.50 9.72 -18.59
C THR A 41 16.48 10.00 -17.11
N ALA A 42 15.65 10.93 -16.68
CA ALA A 42 15.27 11.16 -15.28
C ALA A 42 13.77 10.94 -15.11
N ASN A 43 13.31 10.64 -13.91
CA ASN A 43 11.89 10.46 -13.63
C ASN A 43 11.37 11.63 -12.80
N LEU A 44 10.34 12.30 -13.30
CA LEU A 44 9.58 13.29 -12.57
C LEU A 44 8.26 12.66 -12.12
N ARG A 45 7.97 12.68 -10.83
CA ARG A 45 6.77 12.10 -10.23
C ARG A 45 6.00 13.13 -9.44
N HIS A 46 4.69 13.00 -9.47
CA HIS A 46 3.80 13.71 -8.56
C HIS A 46 3.85 13.08 -7.16
N GLY A 47 3.92 13.91 -6.12
CA GLY A 47 3.94 13.44 -4.73
C GLY A 47 5.32 13.04 -4.19
N THR A 48 5.32 12.58 -2.96
CA THR A 48 6.49 11.98 -2.31
C THR A 48 6.65 10.54 -2.80
N VAL A 49 7.89 10.07 -2.93
CA VAL A 49 8.17 8.64 -3.07
C VAL A 49 7.96 7.97 -1.70
N SER A 50 6.72 7.91 -1.23
CA SER A 50 6.40 7.19 0.00
C SER A 50 6.17 5.71 -0.28
N LEU A 51 6.71 4.85 0.59
CA LEU A 51 6.49 3.40 0.53
C LEU A 51 5.01 3.01 0.71
N ALA A 52 4.16 3.90 1.23
CA ALA A 52 2.74 3.66 1.44
C ALA A 52 1.91 3.77 0.15
N GLU A 53 2.32 4.59 -0.82
CA GLU A 53 1.62 4.76 -2.10
C GLU A 53 1.90 3.65 -3.11
N SER A 54 2.92 2.81 -2.86
CA SER A 54 3.20 1.64 -3.69
C SER A 54 2.09 0.57 -3.67
N TRP A 55 1.08 0.70 -2.80
CA TRP A 55 -0.05 -0.23 -2.69
C TRP A 55 -1.22 0.11 -3.63
N SER A 56 -1.31 1.35 -4.13
CA SER A 56 -2.29 1.71 -5.15
C SER A 56 -1.71 1.44 -6.54
N ASN A 57 -2.37 0.61 -7.32
CA ASN A 57 -2.08 0.39 -8.75
C ASN A 57 -2.43 1.62 -9.63
N GLN A 58 -2.51 2.81 -9.05
CA GLN A 58 -2.64 4.06 -9.80
C GLN A 58 -1.22 4.57 -10.06
N THR A 59 -0.66 4.19 -11.22
CA THR A 59 0.25 5.10 -11.90
C THR A 59 -0.59 6.35 -12.19
N ASP A 60 -0.32 7.42 -11.48
CA ASP A 60 -0.88 8.70 -11.80
C ASP A 60 -0.47 9.01 -13.26
N ASP A 61 -1.42 9.43 -14.09
CA ASP A 61 -1.14 9.86 -15.47
C ASP A 61 -0.17 11.06 -15.53
N GLN A 62 0.33 11.52 -14.39
CA GLN A 62 1.23 12.66 -14.19
C GLN A 62 2.72 12.28 -14.01
N ASP A 63 3.06 10.99 -13.94
CA ASP A 63 4.47 10.57 -13.93
C ASP A 63 5.10 10.76 -15.32
N SER A 64 6.18 11.52 -15.40
CA SER A 64 6.86 11.82 -16.67
C SER A 64 8.30 11.30 -16.66
N ILE A 65 8.67 10.61 -17.73
CA ILE A 65 10.06 10.27 -18.01
C ILE A 65 10.67 11.42 -18.80
N LEU A 66 11.63 12.11 -18.20
CA LEU A 66 12.36 13.21 -18.83
C LEU A 66 13.53 12.69 -19.64
N SER A 67 13.60 13.04 -20.91
CA SER A 67 14.80 12.85 -21.72
C SER A 67 15.84 13.92 -21.37
N LEU A 68 17.09 13.49 -21.23
CA LEU A 68 18.22 14.39 -20.99
C LEU A 68 18.91 14.70 -22.30
N GLU A 69 19.24 15.98 -22.51
CA GLU A 69 20.12 16.42 -23.59
C GLU A 69 21.56 15.90 -23.36
N ASP A 70 22.41 15.98 -24.36
CA ASP A 70 23.79 15.48 -24.28
C ASP A 70 24.65 16.17 -23.20
N ASP A 71 24.29 17.37 -22.81
CA ASP A 71 24.95 18.14 -21.73
C ASP A 71 24.32 17.89 -20.36
N GLY A 72 23.34 17.00 -20.25
CA GLY A 72 22.61 16.66 -19.04
C GLY A 72 21.48 17.63 -18.68
N SER A 73 21.14 18.58 -19.55
CA SER A 73 20.00 19.46 -19.32
C SER A 73 18.67 18.76 -19.63
N PHE A 74 17.61 19.25 -18.98
CA PHE A 74 16.23 18.81 -19.21
C PHE A 74 15.25 19.97 -19.08
N HIS A 75 14.10 19.83 -19.71
CA HIS A 75 13.02 20.80 -19.65
C HIS A 75 11.67 20.10 -19.81
N ILE A 76 10.68 20.52 -18.99
CA ILE A 76 9.29 20.07 -19.10
C ILE A 76 8.34 21.21 -18.76
N SER A 77 7.21 21.25 -19.46
CA SER A 77 6.08 22.14 -19.14
C SER A 77 4.93 21.32 -18.59
N LEU A 78 4.35 21.79 -17.48
CA LEU A 78 3.26 21.14 -16.76
C LEU A 78 2.06 22.10 -16.69
N ASP A 79 0.86 21.54 -16.79
CA ASP A 79 -0.38 22.28 -16.54
C ASP A 79 -0.89 21.92 -15.14
N LEU A 80 -0.65 22.82 -14.18
CA LEU A 80 -1.01 22.62 -12.79
C LEU A 80 -2.24 23.44 -12.44
N LYS A 81 -3.18 22.81 -11.72
CA LYS A 81 -4.37 23.48 -11.17
C LYS A 81 -4.10 24.05 -9.78
N ASP A 82 -3.30 23.34 -8.99
CA ASP A 82 -2.99 23.66 -7.59
C ASP A 82 -1.49 23.47 -7.34
N SER A 83 -1.01 24.02 -6.21
CA SER A 83 0.36 23.77 -5.75
C SER A 83 0.53 22.32 -5.33
N GLN A 84 1.57 21.67 -5.84
CA GLN A 84 1.80 20.24 -5.64
C GLN A 84 3.27 19.97 -5.33
N LEU A 85 3.51 18.89 -4.59
CA LEU A 85 4.84 18.35 -4.37
C LEU A 85 5.23 17.43 -5.52
N TYR A 86 6.47 17.58 -6.00
CA TYR A 86 7.08 16.71 -7.01
C TYR A 86 8.36 16.09 -6.49
N SER A 87 8.71 14.94 -6.99
CA SER A 87 10.02 14.31 -6.81
C SER A 87 10.70 14.09 -8.16
N LEU A 88 11.93 14.56 -8.29
CA LEU A 88 12.81 14.29 -9.42
C LEU A 88 13.85 13.25 -9.01
N SER A 89 13.88 12.13 -9.70
CA SER A 89 14.88 11.09 -9.47
C SER A 89 15.81 10.91 -10.66
N TYR A 90 17.11 10.94 -10.39
CA TYR A 90 18.16 10.67 -11.37
C TYR A 90 19.33 9.94 -10.69
N ASP A 91 19.74 8.80 -11.23
CA ASP A 91 20.73 7.91 -10.61
C ASP A 91 20.27 7.51 -9.19
N GLN A 92 21.05 7.77 -8.17
CA GLN A 92 20.70 7.52 -6.76
C GLN A 92 20.22 8.80 -6.01
N LYS A 93 20.09 9.91 -6.72
CA LYS A 93 19.59 11.17 -6.16
C LYS A 93 18.09 11.26 -6.33
N ILE A 94 17.39 11.60 -5.26
CA ILE A 94 15.97 11.98 -5.26
C ILE A 94 15.88 13.35 -4.61
N VAL A 95 15.23 14.28 -5.30
CA VAL A 95 15.02 15.65 -4.85
C VAL A 95 13.55 15.97 -4.89
N GLU A 96 13.03 16.47 -3.79
CA GLU A 96 11.64 16.87 -3.64
C GLU A 96 11.52 18.39 -3.69
N PHE A 97 10.49 18.88 -4.38
CA PHE A 97 10.25 20.30 -4.54
C PHE A 97 8.78 20.59 -4.80
N ILE A 98 8.37 21.79 -4.46
CA ILE A 98 7.00 22.28 -4.61
C ILE A 98 6.93 23.09 -5.90
N LEU A 99 5.87 22.82 -6.66
CA LEU A 99 5.47 23.59 -7.84
C LEU A 99 4.08 24.17 -7.64
N SER A 100 3.91 25.42 -8.04
CA SER A 100 2.61 26.09 -8.11
C SER A 100 2.27 26.45 -9.55
N PRO A 101 0.99 26.66 -9.89
CA PRO A 101 0.60 27.10 -11.23
C PRO A 101 1.34 28.37 -11.65
N GLY A 102 2.00 28.33 -12.81
CA GLY A 102 2.77 29.42 -13.38
C GLY A 102 4.20 29.56 -12.81
N ASP A 103 4.67 28.63 -12.00
CA ASP A 103 6.07 28.64 -11.54
C ASP A 103 7.06 28.36 -12.68
N SER A 104 8.24 28.95 -12.57
CA SER A 104 9.42 28.61 -13.37
C SER A 104 10.55 28.23 -12.42
N VAL A 105 10.86 26.93 -12.35
CA VAL A 105 11.85 26.35 -11.44
C VAL A 105 12.99 25.73 -12.23
N HIS A 106 14.23 26.07 -11.89
CA HIS A 106 15.42 25.43 -12.42
C HIS A 106 16.15 24.67 -11.30
N ILE A 107 16.49 23.40 -11.54
CA ILE A 107 17.08 22.49 -10.56
C ILE A 107 18.48 22.09 -11.01
N ASP A 108 19.51 22.49 -10.28
CA ASP A 108 20.89 22.07 -10.52
C ASP A 108 21.24 20.85 -9.63
N LEU A 109 21.50 19.72 -10.26
CA LEU A 109 21.93 18.47 -9.61
C LEU A 109 23.37 18.11 -9.94
N THR A 110 24.12 19.01 -10.55
CA THR A 110 25.52 18.73 -10.98
C THR A 110 26.48 18.63 -9.80
N SER A 111 26.19 19.33 -8.71
CA SER A 111 26.99 19.34 -7.48
C SER A 111 26.11 19.18 -6.23
N VAL A 112 26.02 20.20 -5.40
CA VAL A 112 25.03 20.32 -4.34
C VAL A 112 23.73 20.74 -4.98
N THR A 113 22.62 20.10 -4.59
CA THR A 113 21.30 20.47 -5.11
C THR A 113 21.00 21.93 -4.83
N ALA A 114 20.62 22.68 -5.84
CA ALA A 114 20.25 24.09 -5.74
C ALA A 114 19.04 24.40 -6.62
N PHE A 115 18.17 25.27 -6.14
CA PHE A 115 16.98 25.72 -6.86
C PHE A 115 17.12 27.20 -7.25
N TYR A 116 16.59 27.52 -8.44
CA TYR A 116 16.55 28.88 -8.97
C TYR A 116 15.15 29.16 -9.53
N GLY A 117 14.78 30.46 -9.57
CA GLY A 117 13.46 30.87 -10.07
C GLY A 117 12.40 30.98 -8.98
N THR A 118 11.17 30.71 -9.32
CA THR A 118 10.01 30.84 -8.41
C THR A 118 10.14 29.87 -7.24
N ASN A 119 9.84 30.31 -6.02
CA ASN A 119 9.89 29.49 -4.80
C ASN A 119 11.25 28.81 -4.52
N ALA A 120 12.36 29.33 -5.10
CA ALA A 120 13.69 28.72 -4.93
C ALA A 120 14.07 28.58 -3.45
N ALA A 121 13.93 29.64 -2.64
CA ALA A 121 14.28 29.62 -1.22
C ALA A 121 13.43 28.58 -0.43
N GLN A 122 12.15 28.42 -0.74
CA GLN A 122 11.30 27.41 -0.11
C GLN A 122 11.73 26.00 -0.49
N ASN A 123 12.11 25.77 -1.75
CA ASN A 123 12.57 24.47 -2.23
C ASN A 123 13.97 24.12 -1.68
N ASP A 124 14.88 25.10 -1.60
CA ASP A 124 16.17 24.92 -0.92
C ASP A 124 16.00 24.61 0.56
N HIS A 125 15.07 25.30 1.24
CA HIS A 125 14.73 25.00 2.64
C HIS A 125 14.18 23.57 2.80
N LEU A 126 13.25 23.16 1.96
CA LEU A 126 12.68 21.80 1.98
C LEU A 126 13.78 20.75 1.83
N ASN A 127 14.66 20.94 0.84
CA ASN A 127 15.78 20.04 0.60
C ASN A 127 16.77 20.01 1.79
N LEU A 128 17.10 21.16 2.38
CA LEU A 128 17.93 21.26 3.57
C LEU A 128 17.30 20.52 4.75
N MET A 129 16.01 20.77 5.05
CA MET A 129 15.33 20.13 6.16
C MET A 129 15.26 18.61 5.99
N ASN A 130 14.99 18.11 4.78
CA ASN A 130 14.99 16.67 4.50
C ASN A 130 16.38 16.02 4.72
N GLN A 131 17.46 16.73 4.41
CA GLN A 131 18.82 16.24 4.65
C GLN A 131 19.17 16.24 6.15
N GLU A 132 18.86 17.33 6.84
CA GLU A 132 19.14 17.50 8.27
C GLU A 132 18.31 16.53 9.12
N ILE A 133 17.03 16.32 8.80
CA ILE A 133 16.19 15.32 9.48
C ILE A 133 16.82 13.93 9.35
N LYS A 134 17.25 13.53 8.16
CA LYS A 134 17.93 12.24 7.94
C LYS A 134 19.23 12.13 8.76
N GLN A 135 19.97 13.21 8.96
CA GLN A 135 21.18 13.20 9.77
C GLN A 135 20.85 13.18 11.26
N ILE A 136 19.95 14.04 11.72
CA ILE A 136 19.54 14.17 13.11
C ILE A 136 18.92 12.85 13.60
N GLU A 137 18.08 12.21 12.78
CA GLU A 137 17.41 10.95 13.13
C GLU A 137 18.24 9.68 12.85
N ARG A 138 19.46 9.84 12.33
CA ARG A 138 20.30 8.68 11.98
C ARG A 138 20.55 7.75 13.16
N PHE A 139 20.62 8.26 14.39
CA PHE A 139 20.80 7.45 15.60
C PHE A 139 19.57 6.59 15.89
N VAL A 140 18.37 7.11 15.63
CA VAL A 140 17.11 6.36 15.79
C VAL A 140 17.11 5.15 14.84
N VAL A 141 17.45 5.38 13.56
CA VAL A 141 17.50 4.31 12.55
C VAL A 141 18.59 3.25 12.86
N ARG A 142 19.68 3.66 13.53
CA ARG A 142 20.77 2.74 13.89
C ARG A 142 20.47 1.87 15.09
N ASP A 143 19.73 2.40 16.05
CA ASP A 143 19.42 1.70 17.30
C ASP A 143 17.96 1.97 17.74
N GLU A 144 17.03 1.57 16.88
CA GLU A 144 15.58 1.69 17.12
C GLU A 144 15.18 1.03 18.45
N LYS A 145 15.80 -0.10 18.79
CA LYS A 145 15.47 -0.83 20.01
C LYS A 145 15.78 -0.01 21.27
N THR A 146 16.93 0.65 21.33
CA THR A 146 17.29 1.52 22.45
C THR A 146 16.40 2.75 22.48
N PHE A 147 16.12 3.36 21.34
CA PHE A 147 15.29 4.56 21.26
C PHE A 147 13.84 4.29 21.68
N PHE A 148 13.18 3.33 21.06
CA PHE A 148 11.78 3.01 21.39
C PHE A 148 11.63 2.18 22.67
N GLY A 149 12.67 1.49 23.12
CA GLY A 149 12.70 0.77 24.40
C GLY A 149 13.04 1.65 25.63
N ALA A 150 13.38 2.93 25.43
CA ALA A 150 13.65 3.86 26.52
C ALA A 150 12.40 4.09 27.39
N SER A 151 12.55 4.60 28.61
CA SER A 151 11.42 5.04 29.43
C SER A 151 10.70 6.24 28.78
N LEU A 152 9.41 6.46 29.09
CA LEU A 152 8.62 7.57 28.55
C LEU A 152 9.30 8.94 28.79
N SER A 153 9.86 9.18 29.99
CA SER A 153 10.60 10.41 30.28
C SER A 153 11.79 10.59 29.36
N ARG A 154 12.62 9.54 29.24
CA ARG A 154 13.82 9.59 28.40
C ARG A 154 13.48 9.73 26.91
N TYR A 155 12.44 9.05 26.45
CA TYR A 155 11.95 9.18 25.09
C TYR A 155 11.52 10.63 24.79
N ASN A 156 10.70 11.23 25.68
CA ASN A 156 10.24 12.61 25.52
C ASN A 156 11.41 13.61 25.51
N GLU A 157 12.41 13.46 26.39
CA GLU A 157 13.61 14.29 26.38
C GLU A 157 14.33 14.26 25.02
N VAL A 158 14.44 13.07 24.43
CA VAL A 158 15.08 12.93 23.09
C VAL A 158 14.22 13.58 22.02
N VAL A 159 12.91 13.35 22.02
CA VAL A 159 11.97 13.93 21.05
C VAL A 159 11.96 15.46 21.15
N ASP A 160 11.97 16.03 22.34
CA ASP A 160 12.07 17.48 22.56
C ASP A 160 13.42 18.04 22.05
N SER A 161 14.50 17.26 22.20
CA SER A 161 15.82 17.63 21.63
C SER A 161 15.83 17.60 20.10
N LEU A 162 15.10 16.68 19.48
CA LEU A 162 14.89 16.64 18.02
C LEU A 162 14.15 17.89 17.55
N GLU A 163 13.06 18.27 18.21
CA GLU A 163 12.30 19.48 17.90
C GLU A 163 13.19 20.72 17.95
N ALA A 164 13.97 20.87 19.04
CA ALA A 164 14.90 21.98 19.20
C ALA A 164 15.95 22.03 18.07
N ALA A 165 16.45 20.87 17.63
CA ALA A 165 17.41 20.78 16.53
C ALA A 165 16.79 21.20 15.20
N TYR A 166 15.55 20.76 14.89
CA TYR A 166 14.83 21.17 13.68
C TYR A 166 14.53 22.67 13.66
N LEU A 167 14.04 23.22 14.78
CA LEU A 167 13.79 24.66 14.90
C LEU A 167 15.07 25.47 14.72
N LYS A 168 16.20 25.01 15.27
CA LYS A 168 17.49 25.65 15.09
C LYS A 168 17.94 25.68 13.64
N THR A 169 17.78 24.58 12.91
CA THR A 169 18.11 24.49 11.47
C THR A 169 17.25 25.45 10.67
N HIS A 170 15.93 25.45 10.92
CA HIS A 170 15.00 26.37 10.28
C HIS A 170 15.36 27.85 10.56
N GLN A 171 15.59 28.22 11.81
CA GLN A 171 15.97 29.56 12.22
C GLN A 171 17.27 30.05 11.54
N LYS A 172 18.28 29.17 11.49
CA LYS A 172 19.56 29.49 10.81
C LYS A 172 19.36 29.77 9.32
N PHE A 173 18.48 28.99 8.66
CA PHE A 173 18.15 29.22 7.25
C PHE A 173 17.39 30.54 7.07
N ALA A 174 16.38 30.82 7.89
CA ALA A 174 15.56 32.02 7.84
C ALA A 174 16.34 33.31 8.12
N GLN A 175 17.44 33.25 8.90
CA GLN A 175 18.33 34.39 9.12
C GLN A 175 19.09 34.82 7.86
N ASN A 176 19.33 33.91 6.93
CA ASN A 176 20.12 34.15 5.73
C ASN A 176 19.27 34.23 4.44
N ASN A 177 17.98 34.01 4.54
CA ASN A 177 17.05 33.96 3.41
C ASN A 177 15.74 34.64 3.79
N GLU A 178 15.20 35.47 2.90
CA GLU A 178 13.85 36.00 3.08
C GLU A 178 12.80 34.91 2.81
N LEU A 179 12.14 34.50 3.87
CA LEU A 179 11.03 33.54 3.77
C LEU A 179 9.69 34.26 3.99
N PRO A 180 8.64 33.94 3.20
CA PRO A 180 7.31 34.46 3.47
C PRO A 180 6.83 34.06 4.89
N LYS A 181 6.19 35.01 5.60
CA LYS A 181 5.70 34.74 6.97
C LYS A 181 4.82 33.52 7.07
N ALA A 182 3.92 33.30 6.08
CA ALA A 182 3.06 32.14 6.02
C ALA A 182 3.87 30.83 5.89
N PHE A 183 4.97 30.84 5.15
CA PHE A 183 5.86 29.70 5.02
C PHE A 183 6.61 29.42 6.33
N ASP A 184 7.12 30.47 7.00
CA ASP A 184 7.78 30.31 8.30
C ASP A 184 6.85 29.71 9.36
N GLU A 185 5.61 30.20 9.47
CA GLU A 185 4.59 29.63 10.36
C GLU A 185 4.27 28.18 10.02
N LYS A 186 4.16 27.86 8.73
CA LYS A 186 3.90 26.51 8.25
C LYS A 186 5.01 25.54 8.63
N VAL A 187 6.28 25.91 8.43
CA VAL A 187 7.43 25.08 8.84
C VAL A 187 7.42 24.80 10.34
N LYS A 188 7.15 25.83 11.17
CA LYS A 188 7.08 25.66 12.63
C LYS A 188 5.98 24.68 13.04
N ASN A 189 4.81 24.78 12.43
CA ASN A 189 3.72 23.84 12.67
C ASN A 189 4.08 22.42 12.22
N GLU A 190 4.71 22.24 11.05
CA GLU A 190 5.17 20.91 10.60
C GLU A 190 6.17 20.28 11.58
N ILE A 191 7.11 21.07 12.12
CA ILE A 191 8.04 20.60 13.15
C ILE A 191 7.28 20.18 14.41
N GLN A 192 6.37 21.03 14.90
CA GLN A 192 5.55 20.74 16.08
C GLN A 192 4.76 19.44 15.91
N TYR A 193 4.01 19.28 14.81
CA TYR A 193 3.18 18.09 14.60
C TYR A 193 4.01 16.84 14.32
N ARG A 194 5.20 16.96 13.75
CA ARG A 194 6.16 15.86 13.70
C ARG A 194 6.54 15.38 15.11
N THR A 195 6.84 16.31 16.00
CA THR A 195 7.14 16.00 17.40
C THR A 195 5.96 15.35 18.11
N LEU A 196 4.75 15.90 17.97
CA LEU A 196 3.54 15.33 18.53
C LEU A 196 3.22 13.93 17.96
N PHE A 197 3.46 13.71 16.66
CA PHE A 197 3.33 12.40 16.06
C PHE A 197 4.29 11.38 16.71
N HIS A 198 5.55 11.73 16.92
CA HIS A 198 6.49 10.86 17.64
C HIS A 198 5.99 10.51 19.03
N LYS A 199 5.51 11.51 19.79
CA LYS A 199 4.98 11.28 21.14
C LYS A 199 3.77 10.35 21.15
N ILE A 200 2.83 10.53 20.22
CA ILE A 200 1.58 9.74 20.20
C ILE A 200 1.80 8.29 19.76
N ILE A 201 2.80 7.99 18.92
CA ILE A 201 3.10 6.62 18.47
C ILE A 201 3.91 5.82 19.50
N TYR A 202 4.62 6.51 20.42
CA TYR A 202 5.56 5.88 21.34
C TYR A 202 4.97 4.68 22.11
N PRO A 203 3.78 4.74 22.71
CA PRO A 203 3.26 3.62 23.48
C PRO A 203 3.17 2.32 22.69
N SER A 204 2.66 2.41 21.46
CA SER A 204 2.52 1.23 20.57
C SER A 204 3.86 0.66 20.14
N ILE A 205 4.80 1.56 19.80
CA ILE A 205 6.10 1.13 19.32
C ILE A 205 6.95 0.61 20.48
N HIS A 206 6.85 1.21 21.65
CA HIS A 206 7.51 0.71 22.85
C HIS A 206 7.11 -0.73 23.16
N GLU A 207 5.80 -1.02 23.22
CA GLU A 207 5.31 -2.38 23.41
C GLU A 207 5.81 -3.35 22.33
N MET A 208 5.88 -2.91 21.08
CA MET A 208 6.38 -3.74 19.98
C MET A 208 7.87 -4.14 20.17
N TYR A 209 8.69 -3.24 20.71
CA TYR A 209 10.14 -3.49 20.89
C TYR A 209 10.50 -4.17 22.21
N THR A 210 9.74 -3.92 23.27
CA THR A 210 10.04 -4.42 24.64
C THR A 210 9.15 -5.59 25.04
N GLY A 211 7.93 -5.66 24.53
CA GLY A 211 6.87 -6.54 25.01
C GLY A 211 6.15 -5.97 26.24
N ASP A 212 6.56 -4.81 26.76
CA ASP A 212 6.00 -4.19 27.95
C ASP A 212 4.91 -3.19 27.55
N THR A 213 3.73 -3.34 28.14
CA THR A 213 2.62 -2.40 27.95
C THR A 213 2.77 -1.24 28.94
N LEU A 214 2.77 -0.01 28.42
CA LEU A 214 2.79 1.18 29.26
C LEU A 214 1.39 1.46 29.83
N ASP A 215 1.32 1.78 31.10
CA ASP A 215 0.09 2.28 31.74
C ASP A 215 -0.09 3.76 31.39
N ILE A 216 -0.76 4.02 30.29
CA ILE A 216 -1.02 5.37 29.76
C ILE A 216 -2.52 5.63 29.84
N ASN A 217 -2.86 6.74 30.49
CA ASN A 217 -4.25 7.18 30.68
C ASN A 217 -4.68 8.17 29.56
N GLN A 218 -5.96 8.54 29.56
CA GLN A 218 -6.54 9.51 28.64
C GLN A 218 -5.85 10.87 28.73
N ASP A 219 -5.43 11.30 29.92
CA ASP A 219 -4.79 12.61 30.13
C ASP A 219 -3.52 12.77 29.30
N PHE A 220 -2.78 11.68 29.04
CA PHE A 220 -1.61 11.71 28.15
C PHE A 220 -1.98 12.15 26.74
N PHE A 221 -3.04 11.57 26.18
CA PHE A 221 -3.49 11.89 24.82
C PHE A 221 -4.15 13.26 24.75
N ASP A 222 -4.92 13.65 25.78
CA ASP A 222 -5.55 14.97 25.86
C ASP A 222 -4.50 16.09 25.93
N ASN A 223 -3.43 15.87 26.70
CA ASN A 223 -2.34 16.83 26.78
C ASN A 223 -1.57 16.98 25.45
N ILE A 224 -1.31 15.86 24.76
CA ILE A 224 -0.63 15.89 23.45
C ILE A 224 -1.51 16.57 22.38
N SER A 225 -2.82 16.35 22.41
CA SER A 225 -3.75 16.84 21.38
C SER A 225 -4.32 18.24 21.67
N LYS A 226 -3.98 18.84 22.81
CA LYS A 226 -4.52 20.14 23.24
C LYS A 226 -4.36 21.22 22.16
N GLY A 227 -5.46 21.83 21.74
CA GLY A 227 -5.49 22.88 20.70
C GLY A 227 -5.32 22.37 19.27
N SER A 228 -5.24 21.05 19.06
CA SER A 228 -5.02 20.47 17.72
C SER A 228 -6.29 20.38 16.88
N PHE A 229 -7.48 20.61 17.44
CA PHE A 229 -8.75 20.34 16.75
C PHE A 229 -9.52 21.57 16.27
N ASP A 230 -8.99 22.78 16.51
CA ASP A 230 -9.74 24.03 16.32
C ASP A 230 -9.43 24.73 14.99
N ASN A 231 -8.31 24.41 14.35
CA ASN A 231 -7.83 25.10 13.16
C ASN A 231 -7.79 24.19 11.91
N PRO A 232 -8.79 24.23 11.03
CA PRO A 232 -8.83 23.39 9.82
C PRO A 232 -7.75 23.72 8.80
N LYS A 233 -7.11 24.92 8.84
CA LYS A 233 -5.98 25.23 7.95
C LYS A 233 -4.77 24.33 8.17
N LEU A 234 -4.68 23.69 9.34
CA LEU A 234 -3.62 22.72 9.61
C LEU A 234 -3.73 21.44 8.77
N LEU A 235 -4.88 21.17 8.14
CA LEU A 235 -5.05 20.05 7.20
C LEU A 235 -4.13 20.14 5.98
N GLU A 236 -3.54 21.30 5.71
CA GLU A 236 -2.50 21.49 4.70
C GLU A 236 -1.13 20.92 5.13
N LEU A 237 -0.98 20.45 6.37
CA LEU A 237 0.26 19.95 6.95
C LEU A 237 0.26 18.43 7.01
N ASN A 238 1.23 17.79 6.38
CA ASN A 238 1.33 16.34 6.37
C ASN A 238 1.49 15.75 7.78
N ASN A 239 2.37 16.32 8.60
CA ASN A 239 2.59 15.83 9.96
C ASN A 239 1.35 16.02 10.85
N TYR A 240 0.55 17.06 10.62
CA TYR A 240 -0.73 17.23 11.30
C TYR A 240 -1.75 16.14 10.91
N VAL A 241 -1.89 15.87 9.62
CA VAL A 241 -2.80 14.82 9.13
C VAL A 241 -2.39 13.46 9.70
N LEU A 242 -1.11 13.12 9.68
CA LEU A 242 -0.59 11.88 10.27
C LEU A 242 -0.86 11.79 11.77
N PHE A 243 -0.67 12.91 12.48
CA PHE A 243 -1.00 13.00 13.90
C PHE A 243 -2.50 12.76 14.14
N LEU A 244 -3.38 13.40 13.37
CA LEU A 244 -4.83 13.23 13.48
C LEU A 244 -5.26 11.78 13.21
N GLU A 245 -4.78 11.19 12.11
CA GLU A 245 -5.08 9.80 11.76
C GLU A 245 -4.69 8.86 12.89
N ARG A 246 -3.51 9.07 13.47
CA ARG A 246 -3.02 8.26 14.57
C ARG A 246 -3.82 8.47 15.86
N TYR A 247 -4.17 9.71 16.16
CA TYR A 247 -5.02 10.00 17.30
C TYR A 247 -6.37 9.29 17.19
N VAL A 248 -7.00 9.36 16.03
CA VAL A 248 -8.29 8.67 15.78
C VAL A 248 -8.15 7.16 15.89
N GLU A 249 -7.07 6.58 15.38
CA GLU A 249 -6.81 5.13 15.51
C GLU A 249 -6.77 4.70 16.97
N ILE A 250 -6.08 5.47 17.80
CA ILE A 250 -5.98 5.22 19.25
C ILE A 250 -7.35 5.33 19.92
N MET A 251 -8.08 6.40 19.64
CA MET A 251 -9.41 6.61 20.21
C MET A 251 -10.42 5.54 19.78
N SER A 252 -10.30 5.05 18.55
CA SER A 252 -11.18 4.01 18.01
C SER A 252 -10.96 2.63 18.65
N ALA A 253 -9.79 2.38 19.22
CA ALA A 253 -9.46 1.10 19.84
C ALA A 253 -10.22 0.83 21.16
N GLY A 254 -10.99 1.80 21.68
CA GLY A 254 -11.94 1.65 22.81
C GLY A 254 -11.32 1.31 24.17
N ASN A 255 -10.08 0.92 24.20
CA ASN A 255 -9.21 0.74 25.35
C ASN A 255 -7.84 1.28 24.97
N LEU A 256 -7.29 2.15 25.78
CA LEU A 256 -5.93 2.69 25.64
C LEU A 256 -4.82 1.62 25.68
N ARG A 257 -5.20 0.36 25.80
CA ARG A 257 -4.30 -0.78 25.61
C ARG A 257 -4.17 -1.01 24.11
N PHE A 258 -3.01 -0.67 23.59
CA PHE A 258 -2.59 -1.04 22.26
C PHE A 258 -2.48 -2.56 22.15
N ARG A 259 -3.61 -3.23 21.96
CA ARG A 259 -3.57 -4.55 21.36
C ARG A 259 -3.09 -4.37 19.94
N ASN A 260 -2.07 -5.14 19.62
CA ASN A 260 -1.35 -5.15 18.35
C ASN A 260 -2.15 -4.54 17.19
N TYR A 261 -1.52 -3.67 16.42
CA TYR A 261 -2.01 -3.08 15.16
C TYR A 261 -2.68 -4.09 14.20
N TYR A 262 -2.49 -5.38 14.45
CA TYR A 262 -2.96 -6.52 13.67
C TYR A 262 -4.11 -7.32 14.30
N ASP A 263 -4.58 -6.99 15.49
CA ASP A 263 -5.59 -7.81 16.21
C ASP A 263 -7.04 -7.27 16.14
N ALA A 264 -7.28 -6.19 15.40
CA ALA A 264 -8.60 -5.58 15.34
C ALA A 264 -9.29 -5.91 14.00
N GLY A 265 -10.18 -6.91 14.00
CA GLY A 265 -11.02 -7.31 12.87
C GLY A 265 -11.99 -6.22 12.34
N ILE A 266 -13.12 -6.59 11.75
CA ILE A 266 -14.23 -5.73 11.20
C ILE A 266 -14.43 -4.45 12.01
N GLN A 267 -14.05 -4.47 13.27
CA GLN A 267 -14.08 -3.37 14.22
C GLN A 267 -13.26 -2.13 13.81
N LYS A 268 -12.45 -2.14 12.73
CA LYS A 268 -11.68 -0.94 12.33
C LYS A 268 -12.52 0.09 11.57
N ILE A 269 -13.47 -0.35 10.75
CA ILE A 269 -14.23 0.57 9.89
C ILE A 269 -15.21 1.39 10.74
N HIS A 270 -16.14 0.75 11.42
CA HIS A 270 -17.19 1.39 12.21
C HIS A 270 -16.67 2.15 13.43
N PRO A 271 -15.80 1.58 14.30
CA PRO A 271 -15.26 2.31 15.43
C PRO A 271 -14.43 3.51 15.05
N LYS A 272 -13.63 3.44 13.96
CA LYS A 272 -12.86 4.59 13.50
C LYS A 272 -13.78 5.71 13.00
N TYR A 273 -14.81 5.36 12.23
CA TYR A 273 -15.83 6.33 11.80
C TYR A 273 -16.54 6.98 13.00
N SER A 274 -16.95 6.19 13.98
CA SER A 274 -17.59 6.67 15.20
C SER A 274 -16.68 7.56 16.04
N ALA A 275 -15.39 7.20 16.15
CA ALA A 275 -14.40 8.02 16.85
C ALA A 275 -14.20 9.38 16.16
N ILE A 276 -14.16 9.43 14.83
CA ILE A 276 -14.07 10.69 14.07
C ILE A 276 -15.31 11.58 14.35
N LYS A 277 -16.51 11.01 14.37
CA LYS A 277 -17.74 11.75 14.68
C LYS A 277 -17.70 12.35 16.09
N ALA A 278 -17.17 11.61 17.04
CA ALA A 278 -17.09 12.00 18.45
C ALA A 278 -15.99 13.03 18.76
N LEU A 279 -15.02 13.26 17.82
CA LEU A 279 -13.97 14.22 18.06
C LEU A 279 -14.52 15.61 18.40
N PRO A 280 -13.96 16.30 19.42
CA PRO A 280 -14.28 17.70 19.70
C PRO A 280 -13.54 18.64 18.70
N ALA A 281 -13.72 18.40 17.41
CA ALA A 281 -12.98 19.05 16.32
C ALA A 281 -13.88 19.94 15.47
N HIS A 282 -13.26 20.93 14.81
CA HIS A 282 -13.91 21.72 13.78
C HIS A 282 -14.53 20.83 12.68
N GLN A 283 -15.70 21.20 12.16
CA GLN A 283 -16.45 20.35 11.22
C GLN A 283 -15.64 19.99 9.97
N GLU A 284 -14.84 20.92 9.45
CA GLU A 284 -13.99 20.64 8.28
C GLU A 284 -12.94 19.56 8.53
N ILE A 285 -12.40 19.50 9.76
CA ILE A 285 -11.46 18.43 10.17
C ILE A 285 -12.19 17.08 10.21
N LYS A 286 -13.41 17.06 10.76
CA LYS A 286 -14.23 15.82 10.76
C LYS A 286 -14.58 15.38 9.35
N ASP A 287 -15.01 16.29 8.49
CA ASP A 287 -15.36 16.00 7.09
C ASP A 287 -14.17 15.42 6.34
N TYR A 288 -12.97 15.99 6.52
CA TYR A 288 -11.74 15.48 5.94
C TYR A 288 -11.39 14.07 6.44
N LEU A 289 -11.43 13.85 7.75
CA LEU A 289 -11.10 12.55 8.34
C LEU A 289 -12.12 11.47 7.95
N MET A 290 -13.41 11.78 7.91
CA MET A 290 -14.46 10.86 7.42
C MET A 290 -14.23 10.53 5.95
N TYR A 291 -13.93 11.52 5.12
CA TYR A 291 -13.62 11.33 3.70
C TYR A 291 -12.42 10.40 3.50
N GLU A 292 -11.28 10.69 4.12
CA GLU A 292 -10.08 9.85 4.00
C GLU A 292 -10.30 8.43 4.51
N HIS A 293 -11.00 8.29 5.64
CA HIS A 293 -11.33 6.98 6.19
C HIS A 293 -12.22 6.17 5.24
N LEU A 294 -13.28 6.75 4.69
CA LEU A 294 -14.20 6.07 3.78
C LEU A 294 -13.56 5.78 2.43
N LYS A 295 -12.77 6.70 1.88
CA LYS A 295 -12.00 6.49 0.65
C LYS A 295 -11.05 5.30 0.78
N LYS A 296 -10.28 5.22 1.88
CA LYS A 296 -9.41 4.08 2.20
C LYS A 296 -10.22 2.79 2.40
N SER A 297 -11.35 2.87 3.08
CA SER A 297 -12.21 1.69 3.33
C SER A 297 -12.79 1.12 2.05
N ILE A 298 -13.32 1.98 1.16
CA ILE A 298 -13.82 1.56 -0.16
C ILE A 298 -12.71 0.92 -1.00
N SER A 299 -11.52 1.53 -1.00
CA SER A 299 -10.38 1.01 -1.76
C SER A 299 -9.89 -0.35 -1.27
N ASN A 300 -9.83 -0.53 0.06
CA ASN A 300 -9.18 -1.67 0.69
C ASN A 300 -10.11 -2.84 0.99
N TYR A 301 -11.39 -2.57 1.24
CA TYR A 301 -12.37 -3.56 1.71
C TYR A 301 -13.65 -3.57 0.88
N GLY A 302 -13.73 -2.73 -0.17
CA GLY A 302 -14.91 -2.63 -1.02
C GLY A 302 -16.08 -1.89 -0.36
N VAL A 303 -17.29 -2.18 -0.84
CA VAL A 303 -18.51 -1.45 -0.45
C VAL A 303 -19.48 -2.27 0.41
N VAL A 304 -19.25 -3.56 0.57
CA VAL A 304 -20.19 -4.52 1.19
C VAL A 304 -20.50 -4.16 2.65
N TYR A 305 -19.52 -3.64 3.38
CA TYR A 305 -19.64 -3.35 4.81
C TYR A 305 -19.94 -1.86 5.11
N LEU A 306 -20.39 -1.08 4.12
CA LEU A 306 -20.44 0.39 4.25
C LEU A 306 -21.82 1.01 4.16
N ASP A 307 -22.89 0.26 3.89
CA ASP A 307 -24.22 0.80 3.59
C ASP A 307 -24.75 1.73 4.69
N ASP A 308 -24.65 1.32 5.95
CA ASP A 308 -25.07 2.07 7.12
C ASP A 308 -24.20 3.31 7.37
N ILE A 309 -22.87 3.16 7.22
CA ILE A 309 -21.92 4.27 7.36
C ILE A 309 -22.13 5.31 6.27
N ILE A 310 -22.34 4.89 5.02
CA ILE A 310 -22.62 5.80 3.91
C ILE A 310 -23.93 6.55 4.11
N SER A 311 -24.94 5.90 4.67
CA SER A 311 -26.22 6.57 5.03
C SER A 311 -26.01 7.64 6.09
N ASP A 312 -25.26 7.33 7.15
CA ASP A 312 -24.90 8.28 8.20
C ASP A 312 -24.01 9.41 7.69
N TYR A 313 -23.04 9.10 6.82
CA TYR A 313 -22.15 10.09 6.20
C TYR A 313 -22.91 11.12 5.36
N LYS A 314 -23.92 10.70 4.60
CA LYS A 314 -24.81 11.59 3.83
C LYS A 314 -25.43 12.68 4.71
N GLU A 315 -25.79 12.35 5.93
CA GLU A 315 -26.45 13.27 6.87
C GLU A 315 -25.43 14.20 7.57
N HIS A 316 -24.30 13.66 7.99
CA HIS A 316 -23.37 14.34 8.90
C HIS A 316 -22.25 15.13 8.19
N SER A 317 -21.80 14.72 7.01
CA SER A 317 -20.80 15.49 6.25
C SER A 317 -21.39 16.82 5.77
N LYS A 318 -20.65 17.92 5.98
CA LYS A 318 -21.03 19.29 5.58
C LYS A 318 -20.28 19.79 4.36
N ASN A 319 -19.19 19.11 3.94
CA ASN A 319 -18.46 19.45 2.74
C ASN A 319 -19.10 18.79 1.50
N PRO A 320 -19.75 19.54 0.59
CA PRO A 320 -20.49 18.95 -0.53
C PRO A 320 -19.57 18.26 -1.55
N LYS A 321 -18.34 18.76 -1.73
CA LYS A 321 -17.38 18.17 -2.68
C LYS A 321 -16.89 16.81 -2.18
N LEU A 322 -16.37 16.74 -0.94
CA LEU A 322 -15.89 15.49 -0.36
C LEU A 322 -17.01 14.46 -0.24
N LYS A 323 -18.23 14.93 0.10
CA LYS A 323 -19.43 14.09 0.15
C LYS A 323 -19.70 13.44 -1.21
N GLN A 324 -19.74 14.24 -2.28
CA GLN A 324 -20.02 13.73 -3.61
C GLN A 324 -18.97 12.73 -4.08
N GLU A 325 -17.69 13.00 -3.86
CA GLU A 325 -16.61 12.09 -4.22
C GLU A 325 -16.76 10.71 -3.56
N ILE A 326 -17.09 10.65 -2.27
CA ILE A 326 -17.32 9.37 -1.57
C ILE A 326 -18.54 8.64 -2.14
N LEU A 327 -19.63 9.36 -2.42
CA LEU A 327 -20.82 8.75 -3.00
C LEU A 327 -20.54 8.19 -4.39
N ASP A 328 -19.79 8.91 -5.21
CA ASP A 328 -19.39 8.44 -6.55
C ASP A 328 -18.49 7.19 -6.46
N LEU A 329 -17.51 7.17 -5.53
CA LEU A 329 -16.66 6.01 -5.30
C LEU A 329 -17.48 4.80 -4.83
N TYR A 330 -18.42 5.00 -3.92
CA TYR A 330 -19.30 3.97 -3.42
C TYR A 330 -20.19 3.38 -4.52
N GLU A 331 -20.88 4.22 -5.31
CA GLU A 331 -21.71 3.76 -6.43
C GLU A 331 -20.88 3.08 -7.53
N LYS A 332 -19.67 3.59 -7.80
CA LYS A 332 -18.73 2.92 -8.70
C LYS A 332 -18.34 1.52 -8.18
N GLY A 333 -18.09 1.38 -6.88
CA GLY A 333 -17.82 0.08 -6.25
C GLY A 333 -18.99 -0.88 -6.42
N LYS A 334 -20.22 -0.43 -6.17
CA LYS A 334 -21.44 -1.23 -6.39
C LYS A 334 -21.58 -1.66 -7.85
N THR A 335 -21.37 -0.74 -8.79
CA THR A 335 -21.42 -1.03 -10.23
C THR A 335 -20.37 -2.08 -10.61
N ARG A 336 -19.13 -2.00 -10.09
CA ARG A 336 -18.10 -3.01 -10.38
C ARG A 336 -18.52 -4.41 -9.93
N ARG A 337 -19.27 -4.55 -8.86
CA ARG A 337 -19.78 -5.85 -8.40
C ARG A 337 -20.83 -6.47 -9.34
N THR A 338 -21.29 -5.75 -10.34
CA THR A 338 -22.17 -6.29 -11.41
C THR A 338 -21.39 -6.75 -12.65
N GLU A 339 -20.06 -6.61 -12.69
CA GLU A 339 -19.23 -7.07 -13.82
C GLU A 339 -19.09 -8.60 -13.92
N PRO A 340 -19.01 -9.38 -12.82
CA PRO A 340 -19.07 -10.84 -12.89
C PRO A 340 -20.44 -11.34 -13.39
N ASP A 341 -20.45 -12.44 -14.13
CA ASP A 341 -21.69 -13.09 -14.56
C ASP A 341 -22.50 -13.60 -13.37
N THR A 342 -21.84 -14.00 -12.29
CA THR A 342 -22.47 -14.36 -11.02
C THR A 342 -21.49 -14.26 -9.86
N ILE A 343 -22.03 -14.06 -8.65
CA ILE A 343 -21.32 -14.13 -7.38
C ILE A 343 -21.95 -15.25 -6.56
N LYS A 344 -21.13 -16.16 -6.05
CA LYS A 344 -21.58 -17.26 -5.19
C LYS A 344 -20.81 -17.27 -3.88
N ILE A 345 -21.47 -17.60 -2.78
CA ILE A 345 -20.79 -17.87 -1.51
C ILE A 345 -20.15 -19.25 -1.62
N TYR A 346 -18.82 -19.32 -1.49
CA TYR A 346 -18.10 -20.59 -1.54
C TYR A 346 -17.77 -21.13 -0.14
N LYS A 347 -17.76 -20.26 0.88
CA LYS A 347 -17.48 -20.62 2.27
C LYS A 347 -18.20 -19.68 3.22
N GLN A 348 -18.74 -20.23 4.30
CA GLN A 348 -19.34 -19.46 5.39
C GLN A 348 -18.66 -19.82 6.72
N ILE A 349 -18.26 -18.80 7.49
CA ILE A 349 -17.63 -18.96 8.81
C ILE A 349 -18.35 -18.01 9.78
N GLY A 350 -19.29 -18.54 10.57
CA GLY A 350 -20.19 -17.70 11.38
C GLY A 350 -20.95 -16.73 10.48
N ASP A 351 -20.80 -15.43 10.75
CA ASP A 351 -21.42 -14.36 9.98
C ASP A 351 -20.59 -13.90 8.76
N ILE A 352 -19.41 -14.50 8.54
CA ILE A 352 -18.55 -14.16 7.40
C ILE A 352 -18.92 -15.05 6.22
N GLU A 353 -19.34 -14.44 5.12
CA GLU A 353 -19.59 -15.07 3.84
C GLU A 353 -18.46 -14.71 2.87
N LEU A 354 -17.73 -15.73 2.37
CA LEU A 354 -16.65 -15.53 1.41
C LEU A 354 -17.15 -15.81 -0.01
N GLU A 355 -16.92 -14.85 -0.88
CA GLU A 355 -17.49 -14.81 -2.24
C GLU A 355 -16.52 -15.34 -3.30
N ALA A 356 -17.11 -15.96 -4.33
CA ALA A 356 -16.49 -16.32 -5.60
C ALA A 356 -17.15 -15.51 -6.71
N HIS A 357 -16.40 -14.61 -7.33
CA HIS A 357 -16.86 -13.74 -8.43
C HIS A 357 -16.50 -14.39 -9.77
N ILE A 358 -17.50 -14.88 -10.49
CA ILE A 358 -17.34 -15.82 -11.62
C ILE A 358 -17.58 -15.11 -12.95
N PHE A 359 -16.69 -15.34 -13.89
CA PHE A 359 -16.73 -14.86 -15.27
C PHE A 359 -16.73 -16.07 -16.21
N TYR A 360 -17.81 -16.27 -16.97
CA TYR A 360 -17.96 -17.37 -17.92
C TYR A 360 -17.56 -16.93 -19.33
N PRO A 361 -16.84 -17.76 -20.10
CA PRO A 361 -16.56 -17.45 -21.49
C PRO A 361 -17.85 -17.39 -22.31
N GLU A 362 -17.82 -16.65 -23.43
CA GLU A 362 -18.97 -16.51 -24.30
C GLU A 362 -19.50 -17.87 -24.79
N GLY A 363 -20.81 -18.08 -24.69
CA GLY A 363 -21.46 -19.34 -25.08
C GLY A 363 -21.24 -20.52 -24.12
N HIS A 364 -20.65 -20.29 -22.95
CA HIS A 364 -20.39 -21.33 -21.95
C HIS A 364 -21.68 -22.00 -21.45
N SER A 365 -21.60 -23.32 -21.25
CA SER A 365 -22.70 -24.11 -20.71
C SER A 365 -22.26 -25.05 -19.60
N LYS A 366 -23.23 -25.53 -18.78
CA LYS A 366 -22.95 -26.52 -17.70
C LYS A 366 -22.45 -27.88 -18.19
N THR A 367 -22.59 -28.18 -19.47
CA THR A 367 -22.10 -29.43 -20.07
C THR A 367 -20.66 -29.35 -20.57
N ASP A 368 -20.07 -28.17 -20.53
CA ASP A 368 -18.68 -27.94 -20.95
C ASP A 368 -17.69 -28.52 -19.93
N GLN A 369 -16.47 -28.72 -20.37
CA GLN A 369 -15.34 -29.15 -19.52
C GLN A 369 -14.26 -28.08 -19.59
N THR A 370 -14.66 -26.85 -19.21
CA THR A 370 -13.84 -25.66 -19.36
C THR A 370 -12.74 -25.58 -18.29
N PRO A 371 -11.48 -25.27 -18.64
CA PRO A 371 -10.43 -25.00 -17.65
C PRO A 371 -10.78 -23.81 -16.74
N VAL A 372 -10.27 -23.80 -15.51
CA VAL A 372 -10.53 -22.74 -14.52
C VAL A 372 -9.28 -21.94 -14.22
N TYR A 373 -9.43 -20.60 -14.20
CA TYR A 373 -8.45 -19.67 -13.68
C TYR A 373 -8.95 -19.08 -12.35
N ALA A 374 -8.45 -19.60 -11.23
CA ALA A 374 -8.79 -19.16 -9.88
C ALA A 374 -7.78 -18.10 -9.40
N PHE A 375 -8.22 -16.87 -9.20
CA PHE A 375 -7.36 -15.76 -8.82
C PHE A 375 -7.55 -15.34 -7.37
N PHE A 376 -6.42 -15.17 -6.66
CA PHE A 376 -6.34 -14.65 -5.29
C PHE A 376 -5.60 -13.31 -5.29
N HIS A 377 -6.25 -12.27 -4.76
CA HIS A 377 -5.71 -10.91 -4.78
C HIS A 377 -4.53 -10.71 -3.80
N GLY A 378 -3.74 -9.65 -4.00
CA GLY A 378 -2.71 -9.19 -3.07
C GLY A 378 -3.29 -8.45 -1.87
N GLY A 379 -2.44 -7.66 -1.17
CA GLY A 379 -2.88 -6.82 -0.06
C GLY A 379 -2.35 -7.24 1.30
N GLY A 380 -1.22 -7.97 1.36
CA GLY A 380 -0.54 -8.34 2.61
C GLY A 380 -1.39 -9.16 3.57
N TRP A 381 -2.36 -9.93 3.07
CA TRP A 381 -3.35 -10.70 3.83
C TRP A 381 -4.28 -9.85 4.70
N ALA A 382 -4.09 -8.53 4.71
CA ALA A 382 -4.79 -7.61 5.60
C ALA A 382 -5.88 -6.80 4.88
N VAL A 383 -5.66 -6.48 3.62
CA VAL A 383 -6.57 -5.70 2.77
C VAL A 383 -6.74 -6.37 1.41
N GLY A 384 -7.72 -5.93 0.64
CA GLY A 384 -7.95 -6.39 -0.73
C GLY A 384 -9.40 -6.79 -0.97
N ILE A 385 -9.75 -6.87 -2.23
CA ILE A 385 -11.11 -7.20 -2.71
C ILE A 385 -11.03 -8.03 -3.98
N PRO A 386 -12.02 -8.89 -4.27
CA PRO A 386 -12.07 -9.67 -5.51
C PRO A 386 -12.00 -8.81 -6.78
N GLU A 387 -12.52 -7.58 -6.75
CA GLU A 387 -12.51 -6.64 -7.86
C GLU A 387 -11.10 -6.28 -8.36
N TRP A 388 -10.07 -6.46 -7.54
CA TRP A 388 -8.68 -6.27 -8.00
C TRP A 388 -8.25 -7.33 -9.02
N GLY A 389 -8.89 -8.51 -9.01
CA GLY A 389 -8.66 -9.61 -9.95
C GLY A 389 -9.43 -9.52 -11.26
N TYR A 390 -10.45 -8.64 -11.37
CA TYR A 390 -11.39 -8.66 -12.50
C TYR A 390 -10.74 -8.53 -13.87
N LYS A 391 -9.77 -7.64 -14.03
CA LYS A 391 -9.05 -7.49 -15.33
C LYS A 391 -8.35 -8.79 -15.75
N ASN A 392 -7.82 -9.55 -14.80
CA ASN A 392 -7.21 -10.85 -15.09
C ASN A 392 -8.30 -11.88 -15.41
N CYS A 393 -9.38 -11.93 -14.64
CA CYS A 393 -10.50 -12.84 -14.89
C CYS A 393 -11.16 -12.59 -16.25
N GLN A 394 -11.46 -11.33 -16.60
CA GLN A 394 -12.01 -10.94 -17.91
C GLN A 394 -11.08 -11.32 -19.05
N ARG A 395 -9.76 -11.19 -18.87
CA ARG A 395 -8.79 -11.64 -19.87
C ARG A 395 -8.87 -13.15 -20.13
N TYR A 396 -8.88 -13.97 -19.07
CA TYR A 396 -8.92 -15.44 -19.24
C TYR A 396 -10.31 -15.95 -19.60
N GLN A 397 -11.38 -15.26 -19.20
CA GLN A 397 -12.71 -15.43 -19.75
C GLN A 397 -12.71 -15.32 -21.28
N GLN A 398 -12.13 -14.23 -21.83
CA GLN A 398 -12.01 -14.02 -23.27
C GLN A 398 -11.16 -15.08 -23.99
N LYS A 399 -10.30 -15.79 -23.25
CA LYS A 399 -9.48 -16.90 -23.75
C LYS A 399 -10.11 -18.27 -23.54
N GLY A 400 -11.37 -18.31 -23.17
CA GLY A 400 -12.16 -19.55 -23.09
C GLY A 400 -12.02 -20.30 -21.76
N MET A 401 -11.55 -19.65 -20.67
CA MET A 401 -11.53 -20.23 -19.33
C MET A 401 -12.70 -19.69 -18.49
N VAL A 402 -13.25 -20.52 -17.59
CA VAL A 402 -14.04 -19.97 -16.47
C VAL A 402 -13.05 -19.32 -15.51
N ALA A 403 -13.19 -17.99 -15.31
CA ALA A 403 -12.28 -17.25 -14.45
C ALA A 403 -13.01 -16.81 -13.18
N ILE A 404 -12.38 -17.00 -12.03
CA ILE A 404 -12.99 -16.75 -10.72
C ILE A 404 -12.03 -15.91 -9.88
N SER A 405 -12.48 -14.76 -9.40
CA SER A 405 -11.77 -13.98 -8.39
C SER A 405 -12.35 -14.28 -7.02
N PHE A 406 -11.51 -14.74 -6.09
CA PHE A 406 -11.94 -15.19 -4.78
C PHE A 406 -11.67 -14.14 -3.70
N GLU A 407 -12.65 -13.96 -2.82
CA GLU A 407 -12.45 -13.39 -1.51
C GLU A 407 -11.79 -14.42 -0.57
N TYR A 408 -11.04 -13.97 0.40
CA TYR A 408 -10.54 -14.76 1.51
C TYR A 408 -10.51 -13.89 2.77
N ARG A 409 -10.53 -14.48 3.97
CA ARG A 409 -10.51 -13.71 5.22
C ARG A 409 -9.29 -12.79 5.28
N LEU A 410 -9.52 -11.55 5.66
CA LEU A 410 -8.49 -10.53 5.81
C LEU A 410 -8.20 -10.29 7.29
N ILE A 411 -6.92 -10.12 7.63
CA ILE A 411 -6.48 -9.86 9.01
C ILE A 411 -7.17 -8.61 9.57
N ASP A 412 -7.31 -7.56 8.76
CA ASP A 412 -7.80 -6.25 9.22
C ASP A 412 -9.30 -6.20 9.51
N ILE A 413 -10.12 -7.01 8.86
CA ILE A 413 -11.58 -6.93 8.99
C ILE A 413 -12.26 -8.22 9.49
N HIS A 414 -11.57 -9.36 9.48
CA HIS A 414 -12.19 -10.64 9.85
C HIS A 414 -11.60 -11.28 11.11
N SER A 415 -10.83 -10.53 11.92
CA SER A 415 -10.12 -11.07 13.10
C SER A 415 -9.37 -12.36 12.79
N SER A 416 -8.74 -12.44 11.63
CA SER A 416 -8.10 -13.64 11.08
C SER A 416 -6.57 -13.53 11.14
N ASN A 417 -5.90 -14.59 10.71
CA ASN A 417 -4.47 -14.65 10.52
C ASN A 417 -4.13 -15.33 9.19
N ILE A 418 -2.87 -15.46 8.83
CA ILE A 418 -2.47 -16.05 7.54
C ILE A 418 -2.88 -17.53 7.44
N ILE A 419 -2.93 -18.27 8.55
CA ILE A 419 -3.40 -19.67 8.55
C ILE A 419 -4.85 -19.72 8.05
N ASN A 420 -5.69 -18.81 8.53
CA ASN A 420 -7.08 -18.74 8.10
C ASN A 420 -7.21 -18.39 6.61
N CYS A 421 -6.35 -17.50 6.09
CA CYS A 421 -6.31 -17.23 4.65
C CYS A 421 -5.92 -18.48 3.84
N ILE A 422 -4.97 -19.29 4.34
CA ILE A 422 -4.55 -20.55 3.70
C ILE A 422 -5.70 -21.59 3.70
N GLU A 423 -6.43 -21.70 4.80
CA GLU A 423 -7.63 -22.54 4.87
C GLU A 423 -8.70 -22.13 3.85
N ASP A 424 -8.87 -20.81 3.64
CA ASP A 424 -9.89 -20.28 2.73
C ASP A 424 -9.55 -20.58 1.27
N VAL A 425 -8.29 -20.38 0.86
CA VAL A 425 -7.89 -20.67 -0.53
C VAL A 425 -7.90 -22.17 -0.83
N ASN A 426 -7.62 -23.04 0.13
CA ASN A 426 -7.80 -24.47 -0.01
C ASN A 426 -9.29 -24.84 -0.15
N SER A 427 -10.16 -24.19 0.64
CA SER A 427 -11.61 -24.36 0.51
C SER A 427 -12.10 -23.90 -0.87
N ALA A 428 -11.56 -22.80 -1.42
CA ALA A 428 -11.91 -22.29 -2.74
C ALA A 428 -11.56 -23.28 -3.87
N ILE A 429 -10.35 -23.85 -3.86
CA ILE A 429 -9.96 -24.87 -4.87
C ILE A 429 -10.81 -26.15 -4.74
N LEU A 430 -11.09 -26.60 -3.52
CA LEU A 430 -11.96 -27.76 -3.31
C LEU A 430 -13.38 -27.47 -3.79
N TRP A 431 -13.93 -26.30 -3.48
CA TRP A 431 -15.25 -25.87 -3.91
C TRP A 431 -15.38 -25.82 -5.44
N ILE A 432 -14.39 -25.31 -6.17
CA ILE A 432 -14.36 -25.36 -7.64
C ILE A 432 -14.60 -26.78 -8.13
N ARG A 433 -13.87 -27.77 -7.60
CA ARG A 433 -13.97 -29.16 -8.03
C ARG A 433 -15.30 -29.78 -7.68
N GLN A 434 -15.83 -29.52 -6.49
CA GLN A 434 -17.14 -29.99 -6.05
C GLN A 434 -18.29 -29.42 -6.88
N GLN A 435 -18.12 -28.18 -7.39
CA GLN A 435 -19.10 -27.51 -8.24
C GLN A 435 -18.86 -27.73 -9.75
N ALA A 436 -18.01 -28.70 -10.14
CA ALA A 436 -17.59 -28.88 -11.52
C ALA A 436 -18.78 -29.01 -12.51
N ASN A 437 -19.78 -29.80 -12.18
CA ASN A 437 -20.97 -29.96 -13.01
C ASN A 437 -21.84 -28.70 -13.07
N GLU A 438 -21.96 -27.98 -11.95
CA GLU A 438 -22.75 -26.76 -11.88
C GLU A 438 -22.09 -25.60 -12.61
N LEU A 439 -20.76 -25.56 -12.57
CA LEU A 439 -19.94 -24.55 -13.23
C LEU A 439 -19.55 -24.91 -14.68
N GLY A 440 -19.83 -26.14 -15.18
CA GLY A 440 -19.44 -26.58 -16.52
C GLY A 440 -17.92 -26.66 -16.71
N ILE A 441 -17.17 -27.06 -15.68
CA ILE A 441 -15.70 -26.99 -15.69
C ILE A 441 -15.06 -28.37 -15.63
N ASP A 442 -13.81 -28.47 -16.11
CA ASP A 442 -12.97 -29.65 -15.90
C ASP A 442 -12.29 -29.56 -14.52
N PRO A 443 -12.68 -30.45 -13.55
CA PRO A 443 -12.08 -30.43 -12.22
C PRO A 443 -10.59 -30.78 -12.21
N ASN A 444 -10.02 -31.26 -13.32
CA ASN A 444 -8.61 -31.59 -13.47
C ASN A 444 -7.81 -30.51 -14.21
N LYS A 445 -8.42 -29.35 -14.51
CA LYS A 445 -7.78 -28.21 -15.16
C LYS A 445 -7.98 -26.93 -14.37
N VAL A 446 -7.55 -26.93 -13.10
CA VAL A 446 -7.67 -25.78 -12.20
C VAL A 446 -6.31 -25.11 -12.02
N VAL A 447 -6.21 -23.87 -12.45
CA VAL A 447 -5.04 -22.98 -12.26
C VAL A 447 -5.27 -22.15 -11.00
N ALA A 448 -4.37 -22.22 -10.02
CA ALA A 448 -4.35 -21.26 -8.93
C ALA A 448 -3.38 -20.13 -9.26
N ALA A 449 -3.91 -18.90 -9.31
CA ALA A 449 -3.16 -17.71 -9.66
C ALA A 449 -3.23 -16.66 -8.56
N GLY A 450 -2.18 -15.86 -8.40
CA GLY A 450 -2.23 -14.79 -7.42
C GLY A 450 -1.03 -13.84 -7.47
N PHE A 451 -1.24 -12.67 -6.84
CA PHE A 451 -0.25 -11.62 -6.74
C PHE A 451 0.09 -11.36 -5.28
N SER A 452 1.39 -11.17 -4.94
CA SER A 452 1.85 -10.82 -3.58
C SER A 452 1.34 -11.82 -2.53
N ALA A 453 0.54 -11.39 -1.56
CA ALA A 453 -0.12 -12.25 -0.58
C ALA A 453 -0.94 -13.37 -1.26
N GLY A 454 -1.71 -13.04 -2.30
CA GLY A 454 -2.46 -14.02 -3.09
C GLY A 454 -1.55 -15.00 -3.84
N GLY A 455 -0.39 -14.56 -4.29
CA GLY A 455 0.64 -15.43 -4.87
C GLY A 455 1.23 -16.41 -3.86
N HIS A 456 1.48 -15.97 -2.63
CA HIS A 456 1.84 -16.86 -1.53
C HIS A 456 0.71 -17.87 -1.28
N LEU A 457 -0.54 -17.40 -1.14
CA LEU A 457 -1.70 -18.25 -0.90
C LEU A 457 -1.89 -19.28 -2.02
N ALA A 458 -1.81 -18.89 -3.30
CA ALA A 458 -1.85 -19.82 -4.43
C ALA A 458 -0.74 -20.88 -4.33
N THR A 459 0.49 -20.49 -3.97
CA THR A 459 1.61 -21.42 -3.83
C THR A 459 1.41 -22.38 -2.65
N THR A 460 0.79 -21.93 -1.55
CA THR A 460 0.51 -22.79 -0.38
C THR A 460 -0.40 -23.95 -0.70
N THR A 461 -1.37 -23.79 -1.62
CA THR A 461 -2.28 -24.88 -2.04
C THR A 461 -1.55 -26.08 -2.66
N ALA A 462 -0.34 -25.85 -3.18
CA ALA A 462 0.48 -26.90 -3.78
C ALA A 462 1.59 -27.41 -2.84
N THR A 463 2.04 -26.59 -1.87
CA THR A 463 3.21 -26.91 -1.01
C THR A 463 2.83 -27.44 0.37
N LEU A 464 1.73 -26.96 0.96
CA LEU A 464 1.39 -27.24 2.35
C LEU A 464 0.37 -28.38 2.46
N ASP A 465 0.86 -29.63 2.55
CA ASP A 465 0.01 -30.82 2.64
C ASP A 465 -0.90 -30.82 3.88
N GLU A 466 -0.47 -30.19 4.97
CA GLU A 466 -1.23 -30.05 6.21
C GLU A 466 -2.59 -29.37 5.99
N PHE A 467 -2.65 -28.42 5.05
CA PHE A 467 -3.87 -27.69 4.71
C PHE A 467 -4.64 -28.27 3.52
N THR A 468 -4.13 -29.35 2.92
CA THR A 468 -4.82 -29.99 1.79
C THR A 468 -6.10 -30.63 2.26
N LEU A 469 -7.23 -30.16 1.75
CA LEU A 469 -8.54 -30.75 1.98
C LEU A 469 -8.75 -31.92 1.00
N ASN A 470 -9.36 -33.00 1.50
CA ASN A 470 -9.73 -34.17 0.69
C ASN A 470 -11.18 -34.54 1.02
N GLU A 471 -12.06 -34.35 0.08
CA GLU A 471 -13.49 -34.60 0.29
C GLU A 471 -14.18 -35.04 -1.02
N ASN A 472 -15.08 -36.00 -0.93
CA ASN A 472 -15.88 -36.51 -2.06
C ASN A 472 -15.04 -36.94 -3.29
N GLY A 473 -13.82 -37.44 -3.07
CA GLY A 473 -12.91 -37.86 -4.14
C GLY A 473 -12.11 -36.71 -4.78
N PHE A 474 -12.29 -35.47 -4.34
CA PHE A 474 -11.53 -34.32 -4.77
C PHE A 474 -10.56 -33.87 -3.69
N ASN A 475 -9.49 -33.18 -4.11
CA ASN A 475 -8.56 -32.51 -3.21
C ASN A 475 -8.39 -31.02 -3.59
N SER A 476 -7.84 -30.24 -2.67
CA SER A 476 -7.61 -28.78 -2.85
C SER A 476 -6.31 -28.44 -3.60
N LYS A 477 -5.59 -29.41 -4.19
CA LYS A 477 -4.35 -29.11 -4.94
C LYS A 477 -4.69 -28.65 -6.35
N PRO A 478 -4.11 -27.54 -6.84
CA PRO A 478 -4.33 -27.07 -8.21
C PRO A 478 -3.58 -27.94 -9.23
N ASN A 479 -3.94 -27.80 -10.51
CA ASN A 479 -3.26 -28.48 -11.61
C ASN A 479 -2.14 -27.64 -12.24
N ALA A 480 -2.14 -26.32 -12.02
CA ALA A 480 -1.07 -25.40 -12.41
C ALA A 480 -1.05 -24.19 -11.49
N LEU A 481 0.10 -23.46 -11.48
CA LEU A 481 0.28 -22.24 -10.72
C LEU A 481 0.72 -21.08 -11.62
N VAL A 482 0.15 -19.88 -11.38
CA VAL A 482 0.59 -18.60 -11.97
C VAL A 482 0.82 -17.62 -10.85
N VAL A 483 2.08 -17.29 -10.55
CA VAL A 483 2.46 -16.61 -9.30
C VAL A 483 3.25 -15.35 -9.58
N HIS A 484 2.81 -14.24 -9.00
CA HIS A 484 3.42 -12.93 -9.18
C HIS A 484 3.89 -12.37 -7.84
N SER A 485 5.17 -11.98 -7.73
CA SER A 485 5.78 -11.25 -6.60
C SER A 485 5.41 -11.79 -5.21
N ALA A 486 5.38 -13.10 -5.03
CA ALA A 486 4.97 -13.74 -3.78
C ALA A 486 6.08 -13.74 -2.71
N SER A 487 5.69 -13.86 -1.44
CA SER A 487 6.60 -14.22 -0.35
C SER A 487 6.78 -15.73 -0.30
N TYR A 488 8.00 -16.19 -0.07
CA TYR A 488 8.33 -17.63 -0.08
C TYR A 488 8.90 -18.13 1.26
N ASN A 489 9.80 -17.34 1.87
CA ASN A 489 10.45 -17.72 3.13
C ASN A 489 9.93 -16.89 4.30
N THR A 490 8.81 -17.30 4.86
CA THR A 490 8.12 -16.61 5.95
C THR A 490 8.90 -16.60 7.27
N THR A 491 9.93 -17.44 7.43
CA THR A 491 10.72 -17.51 8.67
C THR A 491 11.63 -16.29 8.89
N LYS A 492 11.86 -15.49 7.84
CA LYS A 492 12.70 -14.30 7.88
C LYS A 492 12.02 -13.07 8.51
N SER A 493 10.72 -13.16 8.87
CA SER A 493 9.94 -12.02 9.36
C SER A 493 9.18 -12.34 10.64
N ASN A 494 9.27 -11.45 11.64
CA ASN A 494 8.48 -11.53 12.87
C ASN A 494 6.97 -11.38 12.61
N PHE A 495 6.57 -10.69 11.53
CA PHE A 495 5.18 -10.60 11.12
C PHE A 495 4.61 -12.01 10.88
N PHE A 496 5.25 -12.81 10.02
CA PHE A 496 4.80 -14.17 9.74
C PHE A 496 4.79 -15.07 10.99
N ARG A 497 5.77 -14.88 11.88
CA ARG A 497 5.80 -15.63 13.14
C ARG A 497 4.57 -15.35 14.00
N ARG A 498 4.13 -14.09 14.11
CA ARG A 498 2.89 -13.74 14.83
C ARG A 498 1.67 -14.29 14.12
N GLN A 499 1.61 -14.18 12.79
CA GLN A 499 0.48 -14.59 11.97
C GLN A 499 0.36 -16.11 11.76
N SER A 500 1.28 -16.89 12.31
CA SER A 500 1.33 -18.36 12.22
C SER A 500 1.40 -19.03 13.60
N ASN A 501 0.85 -18.40 14.63
CA ASN A 501 0.85 -18.92 16.00
C ASN A 501 2.25 -19.32 16.49
N GLY A 502 3.29 -18.57 16.09
CA GLY A 502 4.69 -18.79 16.45
C GLY A 502 5.48 -19.70 15.52
N ASN A 503 4.83 -20.42 14.60
CA ASN A 503 5.49 -21.36 13.67
C ASN A 503 5.49 -20.84 12.21
N ALA A 504 6.35 -19.88 11.91
CA ALA A 504 6.43 -19.33 10.57
C ALA A 504 6.86 -20.35 9.49
N ALA A 505 7.49 -21.45 9.86
CA ALA A 505 7.90 -22.49 8.92
C ALA A 505 6.69 -23.31 8.40
N SER A 506 5.61 -23.44 9.19
CA SER A 506 4.40 -24.17 8.78
C SER A 506 3.68 -23.50 7.59
N ILE A 507 3.80 -22.18 7.45
CA ILE A 507 3.20 -21.41 6.35
C ILE A 507 4.20 -21.03 5.25
N SER A 508 5.45 -21.50 5.33
CA SER A 508 6.53 -21.16 4.39
C SER A 508 6.52 -22.08 3.17
N THR A 509 6.25 -21.56 2.00
CA THR A 509 6.31 -22.33 0.76
C THR A 509 7.73 -22.82 0.47
N PHE A 510 8.77 -22.02 0.83
CA PHE A 510 10.16 -22.44 0.73
C PHE A 510 10.48 -23.67 1.59
N HIS A 511 10.01 -23.75 2.83
CA HIS A 511 10.33 -24.89 3.72
C HIS A 511 9.57 -26.13 3.31
N ASN A 512 8.37 -25.98 2.76
CA ASN A 512 7.44 -27.06 2.45
C ASN A 512 7.40 -27.45 0.96
N VAL A 513 8.17 -26.82 0.08
CA VAL A 513 8.28 -27.24 -1.31
C VAL A 513 8.85 -28.65 -1.41
N LYS A 514 8.25 -29.45 -2.28
CA LYS A 514 8.54 -30.87 -2.46
C LYS A 514 8.66 -31.25 -3.92
N LYS A 515 9.06 -32.50 -4.18
CA LYS A 515 9.06 -33.07 -5.53
C LYS A 515 7.61 -33.22 -6.07
N SER A 516 7.46 -33.14 -7.37
CA SER A 516 6.18 -33.31 -8.06
C SER A 516 5.14 -32.22 -7.74
N MET A 517 5.60 -30.97 -7.65
CA MET A 517 4.73 -29.81 -7.68
C MET A 517 4.00 -29.73 -9.03
N PRO A 518 2.78 -29.14 -9.10
CA PRO A 518 2.15 -28.87 -10.37
C PRO A 518 3.02 -27.94 -11.24
N PRO A 519 2.90 -28.01 -12.58
CA PRO A 519 3.55 -27.05 -13.46
C PRO A 519 3.28 -25.61 -13.01
N ALA A 520 4.28 -24.77 -13.05
CA ALA A 520 4.18 -23.42 -12.51
C ALA A 520 4.92 -22.38 -13.35
N ILE A 521 4.40 -21.15 -13.37
CA ILE A 521 5.13 -19.97 -13.84
C ILE A 521 5.21 -18.91 -12.77
N PHE A 522 6.43 -18.37 -12.54
CA PHE A 522 6.71 -17.38 -11.50
C PHE A 522 7.24 -16.10 -12.10
N PHE A 523 6.71 -14.98 -11.65
CA PHE A 523 7.19 -13.63 -12.01
C PHE A 523 7.64 -12.89 -10.76
N HIS A 524 8.79 -12.21 -10.83
CA HIS A 524 9.32 -11.47 -9.68
C HIS A 524 10.09 -10.22 -10.11
N GLY A 525 10.02 -9.16 -9.30
CA GLY A 525 10.82 -7.95 -9.49
C GLY A 525 12.19 -8.06 -8.83
N ARG A 526 13.26 -7.66 -9.53
CA ARG A 526 14.64 -7.68 -8.98
C ARG A 526 14.79 -6.75 -7.79
N TYR A 527 14.09 -5.61 -7.81
CA TYR A 527 14.15 -4.57 -6.79
C TYR A 527 12.94 -4.59 -5.86
N ASP A 528 12.33 -5.76 -5.72
CA ASP A 528 11.19 -5.95 -4.81
C ASP A 528 11.66 -5.85 -3.35
N HIS A 529 11.16 -4.84 -2.63
CA HIS A 529 11.45 -4.60 -1.22
C HIS A 529 10.38 -5.18 -0.27
N LEU A 530 9.20 -5.52 -0.79
CA LEU A 530 8.10 -6.12 0.00
C LEU A 530 8.22 -7.63 0.07
N ALA A 531 8.55 -8.27 -1.06
CA ALA A 531 8.89 -9.68 -1.15
C ALA A 531 10.31 -9.78 -1.74
N PRO A 532 11.37 -9.81 -0.94
CA PRO A 532 12.74 -9.71 -1.42
C PRO A 532 13.10 -10.81 -2.43
N ILE A 533 13.74 -10.40 -3.54
CA ILE A 533 14.16 -11.32 -4.62
C ILE A 533 14.99 -12.51 -4.09
N SER A 534 15.71 -12.34 -2.98
CA SER A 534 16.48 -13.41 -2.34
C SER A 534 15.59 -14.58 -1.89
N GLU A 535 14.36 -14.32 -1.43
CA GLU A 535 13.41 -15.37 -1.06
C GLU A 535 12.96 -16.18 -2.28
N PHE A 536 12.67 -15.49 -3.38
CA PHE A 536 12.33 -16.16 -4.64
C PHE A 536 13.50 -16.99 -5.17
N THR A 537 14.72 -16.45 -5.17
CA THR A 537 15.88 -17.18 -5.68
C THR A 537 16.17 -18.44 -4.86
N GLU A 538 16.09 -18.39 -3.54
CA GLU A 538 16.20 -19.57 -2.68
C GLU A 538 15.11 -20.62 -2.97
N PHE A 539 13.87 -20.19 -3.13
CA PHE A 539 12.73 -21.06 -3.46
C PHE A 539 12.91 -21.70 -4.84
N ARG A 540 13.25 -20.91 -5.88
CA ARG A 540 13.53 -21.35 -7.24
C ARG A 540 14.63 -22.42 -7.27
N ASP A 541 15.75 -22.17 -6.59
CA ASP A 541 16.89 -23.10 -6.57
C ASP A 541 16.51 -24.44 -5.91
N LYS A 542 15.68 -24.38 -4.87
CA LYS A 542 15.13 -25.58 -4.24
C LYS A 542 14.13 -26.32 -5.15
N MET A 543 13.26 -25.61 -5.87
CA MET A 543 12.36 -26.19 -6.89
C MET A 543 13.15 -26.93 -7.96
N GLN A 544 14.22 -26.32 -8.46
CA GLN A 544 15.11 -26.91 -9.47
C GLN A 544 15.84 -28.15 -8.94
N ALA A 545 16.38 -28.08 -7.72
CA ALA A 545 17.07 -29.22 -7.08
C ALA A 545 16.14 -30.42 -6.86
N LEU A 546 14.85 -30.18 -6.66
CA LEU A 546 13.82 -31.20 -6.52
C LEU A 546 13.32 -31.74 -7.88
N GLY A 547 13.75 -31.18 -9.01
CA GLY A 547 13.35 -31.59 -10.35
C GLY A 547 11.90 -31.25 -10.70
N ASN A 548 11.38 -30.17 -10.16
CA ASN A 548 10.03 -29.68 -10.48
C ASN A 548 9.98 -29.01 -11.86
N ASP A 549 8.84 -29.09 -12.54
CA ASP A 549 8.59 -28.41 -13.82
C ASP A 549 8.06 -27.00 -13.56
N PHE A 550 8.86 -25.99 -13.90
CA PHE A 550 8.45 -24.60 -13.74
C PHE A 550 9.22 -23.65 -14.69
N GLU A 551 8.57 -22.54 -14.97
CA GLU A 551 9.12 -21.42 -15.72
C GLU A 551 9.21 -20.18 -14.80
N TYR A 552 10.09 -19.24 -15.12
CA TYR A 552 10.13 -17.99 -14.38
C TYR A 552 10.71 -16.84 -15.18
N LYS A 553 10.33 -15.62 -14.80
CA LYS A 553 10.93 -14.39 -15.31
C LYS A 553 11.19 -13.41 -14.17
N ILE A 554 12.41 -12.85 -14.13
CA ILE A 554 12.77 -11.74 -13.22
C ILE A 554 12.81 -10.46 -14.05
N PHE A 555 12.05 -9.46 -13.62
CA PHE A 555 11.98 -8.14 -14.23
C PHE A 555 12.88 -7.15 -13.49
N GLU A 556 13.43 -6.17 -14.19
CA GLU A 556 14.19 -5.04 -13.59
C GLU A 556 13.21 -4.00 -13.01
N THR A 557 12.32 -4.42 -12.13
CA THR A 557 11.24 -3.63 -11.51
C THR A 557 11.15 -3.91 -10.02
N GLY A 558 10.33 -3.14 -9.30
CA GLY A 558 9.93 -3.41 -7.91
C GLY A 558 8.81 -4.45 -7.80
N HIS A 559 8.08 -4.38 -6.71
CA HIS A 559 7.00 -5.33 -6.36
C HIS A 559 5.88 -5.40 -7.42
N PHE A 560 5.51 -4.25 -7.94
CA PHE A 560 4.56 -4.12 -9.05
C PHE A 560 5.34 -4.00 -10.36
N PHE A 561 4.93 -4.72 -11.40
CA PHE A 561 5.59 -4.66 -12.71
C PHE A 561 5.24 -3.34 -13.43
N GLY A 562 5.59 -2.21 -12.84
CA GLY A 562 5.11 -0.86 -13.06
C GLY A 562 5.26 -0.26 -14.47
N SER A 563 5.73 -1.02 -15.48
CA SER A 563 5.75 -0.56 -16.86
C SER A 563 4.74 -1.33 -17.71
N LYS A 564 4.14 -0.66 -18.70
CA LYS A 564 3.24 -1.28 -19.70
C LYS A 564 3.92 -2.48 -20.36
N LYS A 565 5.20 -2.32 -20.73
CA LYS A 565 5.99 -3.38 -21.36
C LYS A 565 6.15 -4.62 -20.47
N ALA A 566 6.49 -4.45 -19.19
CA ALA A 566 6.63 -5.58 -18.28
C ALA A 566 5.27 -6.28 -18.05
N SER A 567 4.20 -5.51 -17.92
CA SER A 567 2.84 -6.06 -17.78
C SER A 567 2.37 -6.83 -19.02
N GLU A 568 2.73 -6.39 -20.21
CA GLU A 568 2.45 -7.09 -21.48
C GLU A 568 3.26 -8.39 -21.56
N GLU A 569 4.57 -8.36 -21.27
CA GLU A 569 5.43 -9.54 -21.28
C GLU A 569 4.96 -10.61 -20.26
N VAL A 570 4.52 -10.19 -19.06
CA VAL A 570 3.90 -11.10 -18.08
C VAL A 570 2.69 -11.82 -18.66
N ARG A 571 1.80 -11.09 -19.36
CA ARG A 571 0.60 -11.66 -19.98
C ARG A 571 0.94 -12.63 -21.11
N GLU A 572 1.89 -12.27 -21.96
CA GLU A 572 2.35 -13.12 -23.07
C GLU A 572 2.96 -14.43 -22.56
N LEU A 573 3.85 -14.36 -21.58
CA LEU A 573 4.48 -15.55 -21.00
C LEU A 573 3.46 -16.44 -20.28
N THR A 574 2.49 -15.84 -19.58
CA THR A 574 1.40 -16.61 -18.95
C THR A 574 0.53 -17.30 -20.00
N ASP A 575 0.21 -16.62 -21.10
CA ASP A 575 -0.56 -17.22 -22.21
C ASP A 575 0.20 -18.41 -22.82
N GLN A 576 1.49 -18.25 -23.13
CA GLN A 576 2.33 -19.35 -23.67
C GLN A 576 2.38 -20.55 -22.71
N PHE A 577 2.51 -20.29 -21.42
CA PHE A 577 2.48 -21.34 -20.40
C PHE A 577 1.13 -22.09 -20.38
N LEU A 578 0.01 -21.37 -20.38
CA LEU A 578 -1.32 -21.98 -20.37
C LEU A 578 -1.65 -22.68 -21.69
N GLN A 579 -1.17 -22.18 -22.84
CA GLN A 579 -1.25 -22.85 -24.15
C GLN A 579 -0.48 -24.17 -24.15
N LYS A 580 0.75 -24.18 -23.64
CA LYS A 580 1.58 -25.40 -23.50
C LYS A 580 0.87 -26.48 -22.67
N LEU A 581 0.06 -26.09 -21.67
CA LEU A 581 -0.75 -27.01 -20.86
C LEU A 581 -2.08 -27.39 -21.53
N GLY A 582 -2.44 -26.78 -22.66
CA GLY A 582 -3.73 -27.01 -23.33
C GLY A 582 -4.93 -26.45 -22.55
N TYR A 583 -4.75 -25.36 -21.83
CA TYR A 583 -5.81 -24.71 -21.07
C TYR A 583 -6.45 -23.53 -21.81
N ILE A 584 -5.72 -22.93 -22.72
CA ILE A 584 -6.21 -21.91 -23.70
C ILE A 584 -5.70 -22.25 -25.10
N GLN A 585 -6.37 -21.66 -26.12
CA GLN A 585 -5.99 -21.82 -27.54
C GLN A 585 -4.91 -20.84 -27.98
#